data_934ff9e7b31c98de8ef35fa7ee9de270
#
_entry.id   934ff9e7b31c98de8ef35fa7ee9de270
#
_cell.length_a   1.000
_cell.length_b   1.000
_cell.length_c   1.000
_cell.angle_alpha   90.00
_cell.angle_beta   90.00
_cell.angle_gamma   90.00
#
_symmetry.space_group_name_H-M   'P 1'
#
loop_
_entity.id
_entity.type
_entity.pdbx_description
1 polymer ?
#
loop_
_entity_poly.entity_id
_entity_poly.type
_entity_poly.pdbx_seq_one_letter_code
_entity_poly.pdbx_strand_id
1 'polypeptide(L)'
;MDDIEPAGLSPRALRGMALIALALVGMAVGVTAYLRSTAPHPYSGPPPPPTSQPIPVSMDWRTAAQGWVVVHDAGGPESVLFRTSSAGARWERQFSINGPAFIRFTDADHGILRANAAQAAGAQLLRTDDGGAHWRPIILPVLEPGTASTPFFLDRSRGWLLTVRYTTAGPLAVVYQTADGGQTWRPLSTPGPVSAPTDLLGDLAFVPGGDGWVFGSASAGGAVLFMTRDAGGTWTPETLPIGAAGPRAPDRLDVGRPVVTPDGQGVLPLYDRDGGQGWIYGSADGGATWGDPRPLPKSTGSRPPVFVDAGTGWTCDPSAAWLTVDGGRTWRPTASLPDGWQFSAIDAVSGGEVWVSAVQAARTGPLGPVRWALFRTTDGGTRWTRVAMPSLA
;
A
#
# COMPACT_ATOMS: atom_id res chain seq x y z
N MET A 1 -20.92 -44.57 -25.03
CA MET A 1 -21.77 -43.51 -24.42
C MET A 1 -21.34 -43.46 -22.97
N ASP A 2 -20.18 -42.83 -22.76
CA ASP A 2 -19.54 -42.79 -21.45
C ASP A 2 -19.70 -41.37 -20.90
N ASP A 3 -20.38 -41.28 -19.78
CA ASP A 3 -20.64 -40.06 -19.05
C ASP A 3 -19.32 -39.56 -18.42
N ILE A 4 -18.84 -38.42 -18.87
CA ILE A 4 -17.71 -37.72 -18.22
C ILE A 4 -18.32 -36.82 -17.16
N GLU A 5 -18.23 -37.22 -15.89
CA GLU A 5 -18.49 -36.33 -14.74
C GLU A 5 -17.45 -35.20 -14.69
N PRO A 6 -17.85 -33.95 -14.46
CA PRO A 6 -16.90 -32.85 -14.26
C PRO A 6 -16.18 -33.02 -12.92
N ALA A 7 -14.85 -33.04 -12.97
CA ALA A 7 -14.00 -33.12 -11.79
C ALA A 7 -14.24 -31.89 -10.86
N GLY A 8 -14.81 -32.14 -9.71
CA GLY A 8 -15.04 -31.15 -8.67
C GLY A 8 -13.71 -30.66 -8.05
N LEU A 9 -13.61 -29.39 -7.84
CA LEU A 9 -12.47 -28.72 -7.13
C LEU A 9 -12.26 -29.35 -5.74
N SER A 10 -11.01 -29.60 -5.39
CA SER A 10 -10.66 -30.24 -4.13
C SER A 10 -11.07 -29.35 -2.92
N PRO A 11 -11.44 -29.96 -1.78
CA PRO A 11 -11.86 -29.23 -0.58
C PRO A 11 -10.81 -28.23 -0.03
N ARG A 12 -9.54 -28.39 -0.41
CA ARG A 12 -8.45 -27.45 -0.05
C ARG A 12 -8.46 -26.20 -0.92
N ALA A 13 -8.79 -26.30 -2.22
CA ALA A 13 -8.93 -25.14 -3.11
C ALA A 13 -10.13 -24.26 -2.72
N LEU A 14 -11.25 -24.87 -2.31
CA LEU A 14 -12.42 -24.17 -1.79
C LEU A 14 -12.14 -23.44 -0.46
N ARG A 15 -11.30 -23.99 0.41
CA ARG A 15 -10.90 -23.32 1.66
C ARG A 15 -9.95 -22.13 1.43
N GLY A 16 -9.05 -22.20 0.46
CA GLY A 16 -8.17 -21.09 0.07
C GLY A 16 -8.95 -19.91 -0.51
N MET A 17 -9.89 -20.15 -1.41
CA MET A 17 -10.75 -19.11 -1.98
C MET A 17 -11.69 -18.48 -0.94
N ALA A 18 -12.18 -19.27 0.02
CA ALA A 18 -13.01 -18.75 1.12
C ALA A 18 -12.22 -17.83 2.07
N LEU A 19 -10.94 -18.10 2.32
CA LEU A 19 -10.10 -17.28 3.20
C LEU A 19 -9.66 -15.96 2.55
N ILE A 20 -9.43 -15.94 1.24
CA ILE A 20 -9.11 -14.69 0.50
C ILE A 20 -10.36 -13.82 0.36
N ALA A 21 -11.51 -14.41 0.09
CA ALA A 21 -12.79 -13.69 0.14
C ALA A 21 -13.08 -13.14 1.55
N LEU A 22 -12.74 -13.88 2.62
CA LEU A 22 -12.89 -13.42 3.99
C LEU A 22 -11.93 -12.30 4.38
N ALA A 23 -10.70 -12.26 3.86
CA ALA A 23 -9.75 -11.19 4.15
C ALA A 23 -10.10 -9.87 3.42
N LEU A 24 -10.57 -9.95 2.17
CA LEU A 24 -11.08 -8.78 1.43
C LEU A 24 -12.47 -8.35 1.92
N VAL A 25 -13.32 -9.29 2.32
CA VAL A 25 -14.61 -9.06 2.95
C VAL A 25 -14.43 -8.64 4.41
N GLY A 26 -13.39 -9.06 5.12
CA GLY A 26 -13.10 -8.65 6.50
C GLY A 26 -12.79 -7.16 6.63
N MET A 27 -12.16 -6.53 5.63
CA MET A 27 -12.00 -5.08 5.59
C MET A 27 -13.29 -4.34 5.14
N ALA A 28 -14.12 -4.95 4.30
CA ALA A 28 -15.40 -4.39 3.86
C ALA A 28 -16.56 -4.81 4.79
N VAL A 29 -16.52 -5.98 5.40
CA VAL A 29 -17.58 -6.52 6.28
C VAL A 29 -17.44 -6.04 7.73
N GLY A 30 -16.26 -5.60 8.16
CA GLY A 30 -16.14 -4.83 9.40
C GLY A 30 -17.04 -3.58 9.40
N VAL A 31 -17.30 -3.02 8.22
CA VAL A 31 -18.18 -1.86 8.03
C VAL A 31 -19.63 -2.27 7.74
N THR A 32 -19.90 -3.39 7.06
CA THR A 32 -21.25 -3.77 6.63
C THR A 32 -21.98 -4.78 7.54
N ALA A 33 -21.29 -5.63 8.28
CA ALA A 33 -21.94 -6.55 9.24
C ALA A 33 -22.51 -5.81 10.46
N TYR A 34 -22.01 -4.60 10.72
CA TYR A 34 -22.50 -3.71 11.76
C TYR A 34 -23.88 -3.12 11.48
N LEU A 35 -24.32 -3.10 10.23
CA LEU A 35 -25.58 -2.48 9.80
C LEU A 35 -26.80 -3.41 9.78
N ARG A 36 -26.68 -4.68 10.21
CA ARG A 36 -27.79 -5.65 10.05
C ARG A 36 -28.34 -6.32 11.30
N SER A 37 -27.98 -5.93 12.50
CA SER A 37 -28.52 -6.59 13.72
C SER A 37 -29.10 -5.64 14.75
N THR A 38 -30.14 -4.87 14.40
CA THR A 38 -31.10 -4.38 15.39
C THR A 38 -32.45 -4.21 14.72
N ALA A 39 -33.47 -4.85 15.29
CA ALA A 39 -34.86 -4.64 14.91
C ALA A 39 -35.23 -3.16 15.14
N PRO A 40 -35.98 -2.53 14.24
CA PRO A 40 -36.29 -1.11 14.36
C PRO A 40 -37.30 -0.88 15.48
N HIS A 41 -36.91 -0.13 16.50
CA HIS A 41 -37.92 0.65 17.24
C HIS A 41 -38.37 1.80 16.32
N PRO A 42 -39.64 2.12 16.27
CA PRO A 42 -40.12 3.23 15.43
C PRO A 42 -39.60 4.55 16.00
N TYR A 43 -38.51 5.05 15.39
CA TYR A 43 -38.05 6.41 15.60
C TYR A 43 -38.98 7.35 14.80
N SER A 44 -39.79 8.17 15.47
CA SER A 44 -40.77 9.08 14.85
C SER A 44 -40.25 10.51 14.65
N GLY A 45 -38.93 10.71 14.65
CA GLY A 45 -38.29 11.99 14.30
C GLY A 45 -37.66 11.95 12.91
N PRO A 46 -37.35 13.09 12.27
CA PRO A 46 -36.55 13.11 11.07
C PRO A 46 -35.19 12.47 11.40
N PRO A 47 -34.67 11.60 10.52
CA PRO A 47 -33.36 11.01 10.74
C PRO A 47 -32.37 12.15 10.96
N PRO A 48 -31.46 12.06 11.98
CA PRO A 48 -30.39 13.01 12.09
C PRO A 48 -29.63 13.02 10.76
N PRO A 49 -29.21 14.20 10.26
CA PRO A 49 -28.41 14.24 9.04
C PRO A 49 -27.24 13.26 9.21
N PRO A 50 -26.94 12.46 8.19
CA PRO A 50 -25.81 11.56 8.26
C PRO A 50 -24.58 12.41 8.59
N THR A 51 -24.04 12.25 9.78
CA THR A 51 -22.77 12.88 10.12
C THR A 51 -21.73 12.17 9.28
N SER A 52 -21.36 12.75 8.14
CA SER A 52 -20.30 12.27 7.30
C SER A 52 -19.02 12.16 8.17
N GLN A 53 -18.50 10.96 8.31
CA GLN A 53 -17.25 10.76 9.05
C GLN A 53 -16.13 10.63 8.03
N PRO A 54 -15.30 11.67 7.87
CA PRO A 54 -14.21 11.65 6.93
C PRO A 54 -13.15 10.62 7.38
N ILE A 55 -12.86 9.66 6.51
CA ILE A 55 -11.84 8.63 6.70
C ILE A 55 -10.65 8.93 5.80
N PRO A 56 -9.46 9.25 6.30
CA PRO A 56 -8.26 9.40 5.48
C PRO A 56 -7.81 8.01 5.01
N VAL A 57 -8.04 7.71 3.74
CA VAL A 57 -7.75 6.38 3.16
C VAL A 57 -6.40 6.31 2.47
N SER A 58 -5.86 7.45 2.05
CA SER A 58 -4.53 7.56 1.44
C SER A 58 -3.91 8.92 1.71
N MET A 59 -2.61 8.95 1.90
CA MET A 59 -1.82 10.18 2.09
C MET A 59 -0.55 10.07 1.25
N ASP A 60 -0.05 11.22 0.77
CA ASP A 60 1.26 11.33 0.13
C ASP A 60 1.82 12.73 0.40
N TRP A 61 2.93 12.79 1.14
CA TRP A 61 3.62 14.03 1.51
C TRP A 61 4.95 14.12 0.79
N ARG A 62 5.15 15.17 0.00
CA ARG A 62 6.39 15.37 -0.76
C ARG A 62 7.38 16.29 -0.04
N THR A 63 6.85 17.21 0.78
CA THR A 63 7.65 18.12 1.63
C THR A 63 6.95 18.33 2.97
N ALA A 64 7.63 19.00 3.89
CA ALA A 64 7.05 19.42 5.17
C ALA A 64 5.79 20.30 5.04
N ALA A 65 5.59 20.97 3.90
CA ALA A 65 4.46 21.86 3.67
C ALA A 65 3.44 21.33 2.68
N GLN A 66 3.89 20.49 1.72
CA GLN A 66 3.07 20.04 0.60
C GLN A 66 2.73 18.57 0.70
N GLY A 67 1.45 18.28 0.59
CA GLY A 67 0.94 16.92 0.59
C GLY A 67 -0.50 16.84 0.12
N TRP A 68 -0.95 15.60 -0.04
CA TRP A 68 -2.29 15.25 -0.46
C TRP A 68 -2.89 14.21 0.48
N VAL A 69 -4.19 14.30 0.64
CA VAL A 69 -4.97 13.33 1.42
C VAL A 69 -6.24 12.98 0.66
N VAL A 70 -6.51 11.71 0.49
CA VAL A 70 -7.80 11.22 0.04
C VAL A 70 -8.66 10.93 1.25
N VAL A 71 -9.80 11.58 1.31
CA VAL A 71 -10.79 11.39 2.38
C VAL A 71 -12.02 10.71 1.79
N HIS A 72 -12.38 9.58 2.35
CA HIS A 72 -13.60 8.85 2.00
C HIS A 72 -14.74 9.23 2.94
N ASP A 73 -15.93 9.40 2.40
CA ASP A 73 -17.15 9.60 3.20
C ASP A 73 -17.67 8.22 3.67
N ALA A 74 -17.64 7.98 4.97
CA ALA A 74 -18.16 6.73 5.54
C ALA A 74 -19.68 6.56 5.31
N GLY A 75 -20.41 7.63 5.05
CA GLY A 75 -21.86 7.64 4.77
C GLY A 75 -22.21 7.52 3.29
N GLY A 76 -21.23 7.57 2.39
CA GLY A 76 -21.46 7.64 0.95
C GLY A 76 -20.39 6.91 0.13
N PRO A 77 -20.57 6.86 -1.19
CA PRO A 77 -19.62 6.22 -2.09
C PRO A 77 -18.45 7.14 -2.47
N GLU A 78 -18.46 8.41 -2.08
CA GLU A 78 -17.53 9.41 -2.58
C GLU A 78 -16.21 9.41 -1.78
N SER A 79 -15.12 9.57 -2.49
CA SER A 79 -13.82 9.98 -1.95
C SER A 79 -13.43 11.32 -2.56
N VAL A 80 -12.82 12.17 -1.76
CA VAL A 80 -12.35 13.50 -2.20
C VAL A 80 -10.85 13.60 -1.98
N LEU A 81 -10.15 14.02 -3.02
CA LEU A 81 -8.74 14.39 -2.94
C LEU A 81 -8.61 15.84 -2.51
N PHE A 82 -7.83 16.05 -1.48
CA PHE A 82 -7.42 17.36 -0.99
C PHE A 82 -5.92 17.54 -1.12
N ARG A 83 -5.51 18.77 -1.44
CA ARG A 83 -4.11 19.21 -1.45
C ARG A 83 -3.87 20.26 -0.38
N THR A 84 -2.68 20.30 0.18
CA THR A 84 -2.19 21.39 1.00
C THR A 84 -0.80 21.81 0.56
N SER A 85 -0.51 23.11 0.66
CA SER A 85 0.83 23.71 0.54
C SER A 85 1.25 24.41 1.83
N SER A 86 0.48 24.24 2.90
CA SER A 86 0.62 24.92 4.19
C SER A 86 0.67 23.96 5.37
N ALA A 87 1.22 22.76 5.15
CA ALA A 87 1.32 21.73 6.20
C ALA A 87 -0.01 21.38 6.88
N GLY A 88 -1.10 21.32 6.08
CA GLY A 88 -2.44 21.00 6.58
C GLY A 88 -3.17 22.17 7.28
N ALA A 89 -2.59 23.39 7.31
CA ALA A 89 -3.28 24.55 7.84
C ALA A 89 -4.45 25.00 6.94
N ARG A 90 -4.33 24.75 5.63
CA ARG A 90 -5.39 24.96 4.63
C ARG A 90 -5.39 23.78 3.68
N TRP A 91 -6.60 23.36 3.29
CA TRP A 91 -6.85 22.28 2.34
C TRP A 91 -7.63 22.81 1.15
N GLU A 92 -7.22 22.42 -0.04
CA GLU A 92 -7.86 22.74 -1.30
C GLU A 92 -8.47 21.45 -1.86
N ARG A 93 -9.77 21.46 -2.12
CA ARG A 93 -10.45 20.36 -2.78
C ARG A 93 -9.99 20.31 -4.22
N GLN A 94 -9.49 19.15 -4.67
CA GLN A 94 -8.95 18.96 -6.00
C GLN A 94 -9.89 18.12 -6.88
N PHE A 95 -10.26 16.94 -6.39
CA PHE A 95 -10.94 15.96 -7.23
C PHE A 95 -11.87 15.07 -6.41
N SER A 96 -12.99 14.66 -7.00
CA SER A 96 -13.95 13.71 -6.41
C SER A 96 -14.01 12.45 -7.24
N ILE A 97 -14.12 11.32 -6.58
CA ILE A 97 -14.17 10.00 -7.20
C ILE A 97 -15.08 9.07 -6.42
N ASN A 98 -15.80 8.20 -7.12
CA ASN A 98 -16.60 7.15 -6.49
C ASN A 98 -15.73 5.98 -6.03
N GLY A 99 -15.84 5.63 -4.76
CA GLY A 99 -15.13 4.53 -4.13
C GLY A 99 -13.83 4.94 -3.47
N PRO A 100 -13.20 4.02 -2.72
CA PRO A 100 -11.89 4.25 -2.12
C PRO A 100 -10.83 4.47 -3.19
N ALA A 101 -9.97 5.47 -2.98
CA ALA A 101 -8.90 5.80 -3.90
C ALA A 101 -7.55 5.91 -3.19
N PHE A 102 -6.50 5.53 -3.90
CA PHE A 102 -5.12 5.61 -3.45
C PHE A 102 -4.35 6.53 -4.37
N ILE A 103 -3.49 7.36 -3.80
CA ILE A 103 -2.68 8.32 -4.53
C ILE A 103 -1.20 8.06 -4.32
N ARG A 104 -0.43 8.46 -5.32
CA ARG A 104 1.01 8.57 -5.24
C ARG A 104 1.50 9.68 -6.16
N PHE A 105 2.23 10.63 -5.61
CA PHE A 105 2.87 11.70 -6.35
C PHE A 105 4.37 11.42 -6.51
N THR A 106 4.94 11.73 -7.66
CA THR A 106 6.39 11.69 -7.90
C THR A 106 7.03 13.02 -7.55
N ASP A 107 6.30 14.11 -7.75
CA ASP A 107 6.70 15.48 -7.43
C ASP A 107 5.46 16.35 -7.12
N ALA A 108 5.63 17.68 -7.15
CA ALA A 108 4.57 18.64 -6.82
C ALA A 108 3.38 18.63 -7.80
N ASP A 109 3.61 18.20 -9.04
CA ASP A 109 2.66 18.33 -10.14
C ASP A 109 2.21 16.96 -10.69
N HIS A 110 3.08 15.95 -10.64
CA HIS A 110 2.82 14.65 -11.27
C HIS A 110 2.43 13.59 -10.23
N GLY A 111 1.29 12.98 -10.46
CA GLY A 111 0.78 11.93 -9.56
C GLY A 111 -0.12 10.93 -10.27
N ILE A 112 -0.37 9.83 -9.56
CA ILE A 112 -1.25 8.76 -9.98
C ILE A 112 -2.32 8.59 -8.92
N LEU A 113 -3.53 8.32 -9.38
CA LEU A 113 -4.66 7.92 -8.56
C LEU A 113 -5.17 6.58 -9.06
N ARG A 114 -5.28 5.63 -8.14
CA ARG A 114 -5.96 4.35 -8.35
C ARG A 114 -7.27 4.37 -7.59
N ALA A 115 -8.37 4.28 -8.30
CA ALA A 115 -9.69 4.12 -7.71
C ALA A 115 -10.16 2.69 -7.85
N ASN A 116 -10.69 2.12 -6.78
CA ASN A 116 -11.37 0.83 -6.83
C ASN A 116 -12.83 1.11 -7.22
N ALA A 117 -13.17 0.82 -8.48
CA ALA A 117 -14.56 0.90 -8.91
C ALA A 117 -15.41 -0.10 -8.12
N ALA A 118 -16.54 0.35 -7.59
CA ALA A 118 -17.42 -0.48 -6.77
C ALA A 118 -18.11 -1.62 -7.53
N GLN A 119 -18.01 -1.69 -8.85
CA GLN A 119 -18.61 -2.74 -9.70
C GLN A 119 -17.72 -3.02 -10.92
N ALA A 120 -17.51 -4.28 -11.21
CA ALA A 120 -17.15 -5.00 -12.46
C ALA A 120 -16.22 -4.34 -13.53
N ALA A 121 -15.92 -3.07 -13.47
CA ALA A 121 -15.15 -2.35 -14.49
C ALA A 121 -13.63 -2.32 -14.25
N GLY A 122 -13.13 -3.00 -13.19
CA GLY A 122 -11.71 -2.95 -12.81
C GLY A 122 -11.30 -1.65 -12.12
N ALA A 123 -10.07 -1.59 -11.62
CA ALA A 123 -9.51 -0.38 -11.02
C ALA A 123 -9.31 0.70 -12.10
N GLN A 124 -9.80 1.91 -11.83
CA GLN A 124 -9.50 3.09 -12.64
C GLN A 124 -8.12 3.63 -12.25
N LEU A 125 -7.26 3.80 -13.25
CA LEU A 125 -5.96 4.45 -13.08
C LEU A 125 -6.00 5.81 -13.77
N LEU A 126 -5.71 6.86 -13.01
CA LEU A 126 -5.68 8.22 -13.49
C LEU A 126 -4.31 8.83 -13.22
N ARG A 127 -3.87 9.77 -14.07
CA ARG A 127 -2.68 10.59 -13.86
C ARG A 127 -3.03 12.07 -13.85
N THR A 128 -2.23 12.84 -13.13
CA THR A 128 -2.26 14.30 -13.12
C THR A 128 -0.91 14.86 -13.51
N ASP A 129 -0.91 16.03 -14.13
CA ASP A 129 0.27 16.81 -14.49
C ASP A 129 0.23 18.23 -13.85
N ASP A 130 -0.71 18.47 -12.93
CA ASP A 130 -0.97 19.78 -12.30
C ASP A 130 -1.28 19.70 -10.79
N GLY A 131 -0.72 18.69 -10.13
CA GLY A 131 -0.84 18.53 -8.69
C GLY A 131 -2.20 18.04 -8.22
N GLY A 132 -2.98 17.43 -9.10
CA GLY A 132 -4.28 16.83 -8.78
C GLY A 132 -5.49 17.67 -9.14
N ALA A 133 -5.32 18.84 -9.78
CA ALA A 133 -6.44 19.68 -10.22
C ALA A 133 -7.21 19.04 -11.39
N HIS A 134 -6.50 18.42 -12.32
CA HIS A 134 -7.10 17.66 -13.42
C HIS A 134 -6.51 16.26 -13.53
N TRP A 135 -7.35 15.30 -13.87
CA TRP A 135 -6.98 13.90 -14.00
C TRP A 135 -7.34 13.35 -15.37
N ARG A 136 -6.43 12.55 -15.93
CA ARG A 136 -6.60 11.87 -17.21
C ARG A 136 -6.46 10.37 -17.04
N PRO A 137 -7.29 9.55 -17.72
CA PRO A 137 -7.13 8.09 -17.66
C PRO A 137 -5.75 7.65 -18.14
N ILE A 138 -5.15 6.71 -17.42
CA ILE A 138 -4.04 5.89 -17.94
C ILE A 138 -4.68 4.75 -18.71
N ILE A 139 -4.47 4.72 -20.03
CA ILE A 139 -4.96 3.66 -20.88
C ILE A 139 -3.94 2.52 -20.82
N LEU A 140 -4.30 1.48 -20.07
CA LEU A 140 -3.48 0.28 -20.04
C LEU A 140 -3.55 -0.46 -21.38
N PRO A 141 -2.46 -1.13 -21.80
CA PRO A 141 -2.55 -2.05 -22.93
C PRO A 141 -3.66 -3.07 -22.64
N VAL A 142 -4.38 -3.51 -23.68
CA VAL A 142 -5.52 -4.44 -23.53
C VAL A 142 -5.13 -5.59 -22.61
N LEU A 143 -5.61 -5.51 -21.38
CA LEU A 143 -5.42 -6.57 -20.42
C LEU A 143 -6.56 -7.56 -20.64
N GLU A 144 -6.22 -8.72 -21.16
CA GLU A 144 -7.03 -9.92 -20.95
C GLU A 144 -7.43 -9.99 -19.46
N PRO A 145 -8.49 -10.69 -19.08
CA PRO A 145 -8.86 -10.84 -17.68
C PRO A 145 -7.64 -11.19 -16.83
N GLY A 146 -7.17 -10.28 -16.03
CA GLY A 146 -5.96 -10.40 -15.23
C GLY A 146 -5.90 -9.32 -14.15
N THR A 147 -4.88 -9.39 -13.32
CA THR A 147 -4.63 -8.37 -12.30
C THR A 147 -3.53 -7.42 -12.75
N ALA A 148 -3.70 -6.12 -12.53
CA ALA A 148 -2.65 -5.13 -12.71
C ALA A 148 -2.26 -4.54 -11.36
N SER A 149 -0.96 -4.38 -11.11
CA SER A 149 -0.46 -3.59 -10.00
C SER A 149 -0.72 -2.10 -10.23
N THR A 150 -0.48 -1.28 -9.22
CA THR A 150 -0.41 0.17 -9.40
C THR A 150 0.84 0.50 -10.21
N PRO A 151 0.78 1.33 -11.27
CA PRO A 151 1.98 1.74 -11.99
C PRO A 151 2.97 2.41 -11.06
N PHE A 152 4.24 2.09 -11.23
CA PHE A 152 5.34 2.79 -10.62
C PHE A 152 5.91 3.82 -11.61
N PHE A 153 6.00 5.07 -11.20
CA PHE A 153 6.68 6.11 -11.98
C PHE A 153 7.93 6.57 -11.26
N LEU A 154 9.05 6.56 -11.96
CA LEU A 154 10.33 7.09 -11.49
C LEU A 154 10.37 8.61 -11.60
N ASP A 155 9.76 9.12 -12.68
CA ASP A 155 9.60 10.54 -12.97
C ASP A 155 8.33 10.77 -13.83
N ARG A 156 8.10 11.99 -14.28
CA ARG A 156 6.91 12.35 -15.07
C ARG A 156 6.72 11.55 -16.36
N SER A 157 7.76 10.94 -16.90
CA SER A 157 7.74 10.27 -18.20
C SER A 157 7.97 8.75 -18.09
N ARG A 158 8.90 8.34 -17.23
CA ARG A 158 9.31 6.93 -17.12
C ARG A 158 8.52 6.21 -16.06
N GLY A 159 7.89 5.12 -16.45
CA GLY A 159 7.13 4.30 -15.54
C GLY A 159 7.07 2.84 -15.98
N TRP A 160 6.69 1.99 -15.05
CA TRP A 160 6.53 0.55 -15.25
C TRP A 160 5.22 0.08 -14.62
N LEU A 161 4.69 -1.00 -15.18
CA LEU A 161 3.46 -1.64 -14.71
C LEU A 161 3.68 -3.16 -14.71
N LEU A 162 3.40 -3.80 -13.60
CA LEU A 162 3.32 -5.25 -13.49
C LEU A 162 1.88 -5.70 -13.74
N THR A 163 1.71 -6.67 -14.61
CA THR A 163 0.43 -7.34 -14.84
C THR A 163 0.61 -8.85 -14.67
N VAL A 164 -0.43 -9.53 -14.19
CA VAL A 164 -0.49 -10.99 -14.16
C VAL A 164 -1.64 -11.43 -15.03
N ARG A 165 -1.35 -12.18 -16.07
CA ARG A 165 -2.34 -12.77 -17.00
C ARG A 165 -2.52 -14.23 -16.66
N TYR A 166 -3.77 -14.69 -16.62
CA TYR A 166 -4.07 -16.09 -16.43
C TYR A 166 -4.16 -16.76 -17.79
N THR A 167 -3.31 -17.76 -18.03
CA THR A 167 -3.28 -18.55 -19.26
C THR A 167 -3.61 -20.01 -18.96
N THR A 168 -3.89 -20.81 -19.98
CA THR A 168 -4.10 -22.26 -19.82
C THR A 168 -2.86 -23.00 -19.30
N ALA A 169 -1.67 -22.41 -19.48
CA ALA A 169 -0.41 -22.93 -18.95
C ALA A 169 -0.09 -22.43 -17.52
N GLY A 170 -0.95 -21.56 -16.97
CA GLY A 170 -0.76 -20.92 -15.68
C GLY A 170 -0.65 -19.38 -15.79
N PRO A 171 -0.44 -18.69 -14.69
CA PRO A 171 -0.26 -17.23 -14.68
C PRO A 171 1.06 -16.83 -15.33
N LEU A 172 1.00 -15.73 -16.03
CA LEU A 172 2.14 -15.10 -16.70
C LEU A 172 2.27 -13.65 -16.23
N ALA A 173 3.35 -13.34 -15.52
CA ALA A 173 3.69 -11.98 -15.14
C ALA A 173 4.31 -11.27 -16.35
N VAL A 174 3.82 -10.09 -16.68
CA VAL A 174 4.36 -9.24 -17.75
C VAL A 174 4.62 -7.85 -17.20
N VAL A 175 5.83 -7.35 -17.39
CA VAL A 175 6.19 -5.98 -17.08
C VAL A 175 6.04 -5.14 -18.34
N TYR A 176 5.34 -4.04 -18.22
CA TYR A 176 5.24 -2.99 -19.25
C TYR A 176 6.03 -1.78 -18.83
N GLN A 177 6.56 -1.05 -19.81
CA GLN A 177 7.24 0.23 -19.62
C GLN A 177 6.58 1.33 -20.42
N THR A 178 6.52 2.51 -19.83
CA THR A 178 6.18 3.77 -20.51
C THR A 178 7.37 4.74 -20.49
N ALA A 179 7.49 5.57 -21.52
CA ALA A 179 8.44 6.67 -21.61
C ALA A 179 7.75 8.04 -21.83
N ASP A 180 6.41 8.05 -21.82
CA ASP A 180 5.56 9.22 -22.11
C ASP A 180 4.51 9.48 -21.01
N GLY A 181 4.82 9.06 -19.78
CA GLY A 181 3.95 9.26 -18.62
C GLY A 181 2.69 8.41 -18.65
N GLY A 182 2.73 7.23 -19.28
CA GLY A 182 1.60 6.29 -19.29
C GLY A 182 0.60 6.53 -20.43
N GLN A 183 0.96 7.30 -21.47
CA GLN A 183 0.14 7.44 -22.66
C GLN A 183 0.25 6.20 -23.54
N THR A 184 1.47 5.67 -23.68
CA THR A 184 1.71 4.39 -24.36
C THR A 184 2.54 3.46 -23.48
N TRP A 185 2.32 2.16 -23.64
CA TRP A 185 2.99 1.12 -22.91
C TRP A 185 3.55 0.07 -23.87
N ARG A 186 4.81 -0.31 -23.67
CA ARG A 186 5.42 -1.42 -24.38
C ARG A 186 5.69 -2.59 -23.46
N PRO A 187 5.38 -3.84 -23.83
CA PRO A 187 5.76 -4.99 -23.02
C PRO A 187 7.28 -5.12 -23.01
N LEU A 188 7.82 -5.49 -21.87
CA LEU A 188 9.19 -5.92 -21.65
C LEU A 188 9.23 -7.45 -21.52
N SER A 189 10.36 -7.98 -21.07
CA SER A 189 10.49 -9.39 -20.74
C SER A 189 9.64 -9.75 -19.52
N THR A 190 9.28 -11.02 -19.43
CA THR A 190 8.67 -11.56 -18.23
C THR A 190 9.76 -11.84 -17.18
N PRO A 191 9.52 -11.55 -15.90
CA PRO A 191 10.39 -12.04 -14.83
C PRO A 191 10.34 -13.57 -14.81
N GLY A 192 11.39 -14.22 -15.32
CA GLY A 192 11.63 -15.66 -15.33
C GLY A 192 10.53 -16.59 -15.83
N PRO A 193 10.81 -17.88 -16.02
CA PRO A 193 9.79 -18.90 -16.01
C PRO A 193 9.29 -18.95 -14.58
N VAL A 194 8.28 -18.20 -14.32
CA VAL A 194 7.53 -18.35 -13.10
C VAL A 194 6.79 -19.69 -13.29
N SER A 195 7.46 -20.81 -13.06
CA SER A 195 6.81 -21.97 -12.44
C SER A 195 6.35 -21.53 -11.05
N ALA A 196 5.91 -20.28 -10.99
CA ALA A 196 5.41 -19.63 -9.83
C ALA A 196 3.98 -20.03 -9.65
N PRO A 197 3.65 -20.30 -8.42
CA PRO A 197 2.29 -20.53 -8.02
C PRO A 197 1.42 -19.37 -8.48
N THR A 198 0.29 -19.73 -8.90
CA THR A 198 -0.79 -19.16 -9.63
C THR A 198 -1.28 -17.74 -9.33
N ASP A 199 -0.76 -17.02 -8.33
CA ASP A 199 -1.21 -15.67 -7.97
C ASP A 199 -0.08 -14.86 -7.38
N LEU A 200 0.77 -14.24 -8.21
CA LEU A 200 1.72 -13.25 -7.75
C LEU A 200 0.93 -11.98 -7.39
N LEU A 201 0.71 -11.75 -6.11
CA LEU A 201 0.31 -10.47 -5.58
C LEU A 201 1.59 -9.66 -5.35
N GLY A 202 1.98 -8.84 -6.32
CA GLY A 202 3.24 -8.14 -6.28
C GLY A 202 3.15 -6.70 -6.76
N ASP A 203 4.20 -5.99 -6.52
CA ASP A 203 4.43 -4.61 -6.98
C ASP A 203 5.85 -4.52 -7.56
N LEU A 204 6.21 -3.35 -8.07
CA LEU A 204 7.52 -3.10 -8.63
C LEU A 204 8.08 -1.75 -8.18
N ALA A 205 9.40 -1.66 -8.18
CA ALA A 205 10.11 -0.43 -7.89
C ALA A 205 11.36 -0.34 -8.78
N PHE A 206 11.72 0.88 -9.17
CA PHE A 206 12.92 1.17 -9.93
C PHE A 206 13.66 2.36 -9.31
N VAL A 207 14.97 2.37 -9.49
CA VAL A 207 15.82 3.51 -9.14
C VAL A 207 16.42 4.15 -10.39
N PRO A 208 16.91 5.40 -10.32
CA PRO A 208 17.68 5.99 -11.39
C PRO A 208 18.86 5.10 -11.77
N GLY A 209 19.06 4.86 -13.06
CA GLY A 209 20.11 3.94 -13.55
C GLY A 209 19.57 2.67 -14.20
N GLY A 210 18.34 2.27 -13.90
CA GLY A 210 17.69 1.12 -14.52
C GLY A 210 17.62 -0.12 -13.63
N ASP A 211 18.20 -0.09 -12.46
CA ASP A 211 18.02 -1.16 -11.48
C ASP A 211 16.57 -1.14 -10.97
N GLY A 212 15.99 -2.31 -10.80
CA GLY A 212 14.62 -2.42 -10.35
C GLY A 212 14.27 -3.80 -9.81
N TRP A 213 13.16 -3.88 -9.11
CA TRP A 213 12.67 -5.09 -8.47
C TRP A 213 11.20 -5.34 -8.79
N VAL A 214 10.86 -6.60 -8.98
CA VAL A 214 9.52 -7.14 -8.83
C VAL A 214 9.50 -7.91 -7.51
N PHE A 215 8.59 -7.57 -6.63
CA PHE A 215 8.53 -8.10 -5.28
C PHE A 215 7.08 -8.34 -4.85
N GLY A 216 6.90 -9.27 -3.92
CA GLY A 216 5.57 -9.62 -3.40
C GLY A 216 5.55 -11.00 -2.78
N SER A 217 4.44 -11.69 -2.96
CA SER A 217 4.24 -13.04 -2.45
C SER A 217 3.57 -13.93 -3.48
N ALA A 218 3.87 -15.19 -3.42
CA ALA A 218 3.18 -16.21 -4.19
C ALA A 218 1.91 -16.67 -3.46
N SER A 219 0.87 -17.08 -4.18
CA SER A 219 -0.38 -17.58 -3.58
C SER A 219 -0.22 -18.90 -2.85
N ALA A 220 0.73 -19.73 -3.28
CA ALA A 220 1.10 -20.93 -2.54
C ALA A 220 1.94 -20.63 -1.30
N GLY A 221 2.20 -19.32 -1.04
CA GLY A 221 3.05 -18.84 0.02
C GLY A 221 4.49 -18.60 -0.43
N GLY A 222 5.19 -17.76 0.34
CA GLY A 222 6.59 -17.41 0.13
C GLY A 222 6.81 -16.04 -0.51
N ALA A 223 7.89 -15.40 -0.06
CA ALA A 223 8.36 -14.16 -0.61
C ALA A 223 8.89 -14.36 -2.03
N VAL A 224 8.54 -13.45 -2.92
CA VAL A 224 9.03 -13.42 -4.31
C VAL A 224 9.80 -12.13 -4.52
N LEU A 225 11.03 -12.26 -5.02
CA LEU A 225 11.88 -11.13 -5.36
C LEU A 225 12.65 -11.44 -6.63
N PHE A 226 12.52 -10.56 -7.62
CA PHE A 226 13.32 -10.55 -8.83
C PHE A 226 13.99 -9.19 -8.98
N MET A 227 15.21 -9.18 -9.48
CA MET A 227 15.96 -7.97 -9.79
C MET A 227 16.23 -7.85 -11.28
N THR A 228 16.22 -6.62 -11.78
CA THR A 228 16.72 -6.22 -13.10
C THR A 228 17.81 -5.17 -12.96
N ARG A 229 18.76 -5.16 -13.91
CA ARG A 229 19.80 -4.12 -14.04
C ARG A 229 19.76 -3.39 -15.37
N ASP A 230 18.76 -3.70 -16.17
CA ASP A 230 18.59 -3.18 -17.56
C ASP A 230 17.17 -2.64 -17.79
N ALA A 231 16.61 -2.01 -16.77
CA ALA A 231 15.29 -1.37 -16.77
C ALA A 231 14.14 -2.34 -17.11
N GLY A 232 14.29 -3.62 -16.76
CA GLY A 232 13.27 -4.65 -16.95
C GLY A 232 13.47 -5.47 -18.23
N GLY A 233 14.59 -5.33 -18.92
CA GLY A 233 14.92 -6.16 -20.09
C GLY A 233 15.16 -7.61 -19.73
N THR A 234 15.86 -7.85 -18.61
CA THR A 234 16.09 -9.19 -18.05
C THR A 234 15.84 -9.18 -16.53
N TRP A 235 15.47 -10.34 -15.99
CA TRP A 235 15.15 -10.49 -14.57
C TRP A 235 15.90 -11.70 -13.98
N THR A 236 16.47 -11.51 -12.81
CA THR A 236 17.16 -12.56 -12.05
C THR A 236 16.41 -12.79 -10.74
N PRO A 237 16.03 -14.04 -10.41
CA PRO A 237 15.42 -14.33 -9.11
C PRO A 237 16.45 -14.12 -8.00
N GLU A 238 16.01 -13.53 -6.90
CA GLU A 238 16.83 -13.33 -5.71
C GLU A 238 16.37 -14.21 -4.56
N THR A 239 17.33 -14.73 -3.81
CA THR A 239 17.07 -15.54 -2.62
C THR A 239 17.42 -14.74 -1.39
N LEU A 240 16.46 -14.59 -0.49
CA LEU A 240 16.68 -13.93 0.80
C LEU A 240 17.24 -14.93 1.81
N PRO A 241 18.33 -14.61 2.54
CA PRO A 241 18.83 -15.46 3.60
C PRO A 241 17.81 -15.56 4.73
N ILE A 242 17.60 -16.77 5.28
CA ILE A 242 16.65 -16.98 6.37
C ILE A 242 17.26 -16.58 7.72
N GLY A 243 18.55 -16.78 7.96
CA GLY A 243 19.23 -16.43 9.20
C GLY A 243 18.59 -16.99 10.47
N ALA A 244 19.29 -16.93 11.58
CA ALA A 244 18.77 -17.43 12.86
C ALA A 244 17.62 -16.57 13.46
N ALA A 245 17.60 -15.27 13.13
CA ALA A 245 16.58 -14.32 13.56
C ALA A 245 15.45 -14.13 12.54
N GLY A 246 15.51 -14.84 11.41
CA GLY A 246 14.60 -14.68 10.29
C GLY A 246 13.24 -15.36 10.45
N PRO A 247 12.42 -15.26 9.41
CA PRO A 247 11.08 -15.82 9.42
C PRO A 247 11.14 -17.36 9.50
N ARG A 248 10.25 -17.92 10.33
CA ARG A 248 10.15 -19.38 10.52
C ARG A 248 9.15 -20.05 9.57
N ALA A 249 8.24 -19.27 8.99
CA ALA A 249 7.21 -19.72 8.07
C ALA A 249 7.35 -18.93 6.76
N PRO A 250 8.21 -19.34 5.82
CA PRO A 250 8.44 -18.60 4.58
C PRO A 250 7.22 -18.51 3.66
N ASP A 251 6.25 -19.38 3.86
CA ASP A 251 5.02 -19.48 3.08
C ASP A 251 3.97 -18.38 3.36
N ARG A 252 4.24 -17.48 4.32
CA ARG A 252 3.31 -16.41 4.73
C ARG A 252 3.89 -15.02 4.60
N LEU A 253 5.02 -14.89 3.92
CA LEU A 253 5.77 -13.65 3.86
C LEU A 253 5.32 -12.79 2.70
N ASP A 254 5.21 -11.49 2.97
CA ASP A 254 5.13 -10.42 1.99
C ASP A 254 6.42 -9.61 1.96
N VAL A 255 6.84 -9.28 0.75
CA VAL A 255 7.98 -8.39 0.53
C VAL A 255 7.46 -6.98 0.33
N GLY A 256 7.96 -6.05 1.14
CA GLY A 256 7.71 -4.63 0.98
C GLY A 256 8.63 -4.01 -0.08
N ARG A 257 8.40 -2.74 -0.37
CA ARG A 257 9.17 -2.02 -1.38
C ARG A 257 10.65 -1.87 -0.98
N PRO A 258 11.60 -2.29 -1.82
CA PRO A 258 13.01 -1.97 -1.64
C PRO A 258 13.25 -0.46 -1.73
N VAL A 259 14.13 0.06 -0.89
CA VAL A 259 14.67 1.42 -0.99
C VAL A 259 16.17 1.29 -1.11
N VAL A 260 16.71 1.77 -2.23
CA VAL A 260 18.14 1.71 -2.54
C VAL A 260 18.62 3.11 -2.90
N THR A 261 19.71 3.54 -2.29
CA THR A 261 20.34 4.83 -2.49
C THR A 261 21.45 4.77 -3.55
N PRO A 262 21.84 5.90 -4.17
CA PRO A 262 22.85 5.90 -5.25
C PRO A 262 24.23 5.38 -4.83
N ASP A 263 24.55 5.37 -3.54
CA ASP A 263 25.78 4.80 -2.98
C ASP A 263 25.72 3.28 -2.77
N GLY A 264 24.63 2.64 -3.21
CA GLY A 264 24.43 1.20 -3.15
C GLY A 264 23.91 0.67 -1.81
N GLN A 265 23.65 1.55 -0.84
CA GLN A 265 23.01 1.11 0.39
C GLN A 265 21.51 0.82 0.14
N GLY A 266 21.01 -0.28 0.69
CA GLY A 266 19.64 -0.69 0.49
C GLY A 266 18.98 -1.27 1.73
N VAL A 267 17.64 -1.14 1.78
CA VAL A 267 16.79 -1.80 2.76
C VAL A 267 15.61 -2.46 2.05
N LEU A 268 15.26 -3.67 2.48
CA LEU A 268 14.13 -4.44 2.00
C LEU A 268 13.29 -4.88 3.20
N PRO A 269 12.07 -4.35 3.33
CA PRO A 269 11.15 -4.80 4.35
C PRO A 269 10.53 -6.16 3.99
N LEU A 270 10.37 -7.01 4.99
CA LEU A 270 9.66 -8.26 4.91
C LEU A 270 8.71 -8.38 6.11
N TYR A 271 7.52 -8.93 5.93
CA TYR A 271 6.57 -9.08 7.02
C TYR A 271 5.71 -10.33 6.85
N ASP A 272 5.32 -10.90 8.00
CA ASP A 272 4.40 -12.03 8.09
C ASP A 272 2.96 -11.49 8.12
N ARG A 273 2.14 -11.91 7.17
CA ARG A 273 0.73 -11.47 7.05
C ARG A 273 -0.11 -11.81 8.28
N ASP A 274 0.15 -12.92 8.90
CA ASP A 274 -0.69 -13.49 9.97
C ASP A 274 -0.06 -13.35 11.35
N GLY A 275 1.27 -13.21 11.41
CA GLY A 275 2.04 -13.32 12.65
C GLY A 275 2.38 -12.01 13.35
N GLY A 276 2.14 -10.88 12.70
CA GLY A 276 2.46 -9.55 13.27
C GLY A 276 3.96 -9.31 13.47
N GLN A 277 4.84 -10.10 12.86
CA GLN A 277 6.29 -9.93 12.89
C GLN A 277 6.80 -9.47 11.52
N GLY A 278 7.76 -8.57 11.52
CA GLY A 278 8.45 -8.14 10.31
C GLY A 278 9.97 -8.14 10.48
N TRP A 279 10.66 -7.97 9.38
CA TRP A 279 12.13 -7.97 9.29
C TRP A 279 12.59 -6.91 8.28
N ILE A 280 13.83 -6.47 8.46
CA ILE A 280 14.54 -5.64 7.50
C ILE A 280 15.79 -6.37 7.05
N TYR A 281 15.97 -6.46 5.75
CA TYR A 281 17.20 -6.87 5.12
C TYR A 281 17.98 -5.64 4.69
N GLY A 282 19.31 -5.66 4.84
CA GLY A 282 20.20 -4.62 4.36
C GLY A 282 20.98 -5.08 3.16
N SER A 283 21.27 -4.18 2.24
CA SER A 283 22.17 -4.37 1.12
C SER A 283 23.28 -3.31 1.15
N ALA A 284 24.43 -3.63 0.59
CA ALA A 284 25.55 -2.71 0.39
C ALA A 284 26.05 -2.68 -1.07
N ASP A 285 25.34 -3.37 -1.97
CA ASP A 285 25.71 -3.56 -3.38
C ASP A 285 24.58 -3.23 -4.36
N GLY A 286 23.74 -2.29 -3.96
CA GLY A 286 22.62 -1.83 -4.79
C GLY A 286 21.44 -2.82 -4.84
N GLY A 287 21.29 -3.66 -3.82
CA GLY A 287 20.24 -4.66 -3.77
C GLY A 287 20.53 -5.92 -4.58
N ALA A 288 21.78 -6.15 -4.97
CA ALA A 288 22.21 -7.39 -5.64
C ALA A 288 22.29 -8.58 -4.67
N THR A 289 22.63 -8.28 -3.42
CA THR A 289 22.57 -9.25 -2.33
C THR A 289 21.99 -8.61 -1.08
N TRP A 290 21.34 -9.43 -0.27
CA TRP A 290 20.71 -9.03 0.98
C TRP A 290 21.35 -9.77 2.15
N GLY A 291 21.68 -9.03 3.19
CA GLY A 291 22.28 -9.60 4.40
C GLY A 291 21.25 -10.30 5.30
N ASP A 292 21.66 -10.71 6.49
CA ASP A 292 20.79 -11.38 7.44
C ASP A 292 19.61 -10.50 7.89
N PRO A 293 18.42 -11.09 8.06
CA PRO A 293 17.22 -10.41 8.51
C PRO A 293 17.34 -9.87 9.94
N ARG A 294 16.94 -8.63 10.12
CA ARG A 294 16.86 -7.94 11.41
C ARG A 294 15.40 -7.77 11.79
N PRO A 295 14.95 -8.24 12.95
CA PRO A 295 13.56 -8.17 13.35
C PRO A 295 13.12 -6.73 13.58
N LEU A 296 11.91 -6.38 13.14
CA LEU A 296 11.20 -5.16 13.53
C LEU A 296 10.83 -5.20 15.02
N PRO A 297 10.56 -4.04 15.65
CA PRO A 297 9.93 -4.02 16.98
C PRO A 297 8.68 -4.90 17.00
N LYS A 298 8.44 -5.57 18.11
CA LYS A 298 7.29 -6.47 18.25
C LYS A 298 5.99 -5.71 17.99
N SER A 299 5.03 -6.40 17.39
CA SER A 299 3.70 -5.93 17.00
C SER A 299 3.59 -4.96 15.80
N THR A 300 4.68 -4.60 15.15
CA THR A 300 4.62 -3.73 13.95
C THR A 300 4.44 -4.49 12.64
N GLY A 301 4.48 -5.80 12.66
CA GLY A 301 4.61 -6.65 11.47
C GLY A 301 3.40 -6.78 10.56
N SER A 302 2.25 -6.18 10.89
CA SER A 302 1.09 -6.17 10.00
C SER A 302 1.12 -5.05 8.95
N ARG A 303 2.12 -4.16 9.03
CA ARG A 303 2.29 -3.04 8.08
C ARG A 303 3.75 -2.87 7.72
N PRO A 304 4.06 -2.73 6.42
CA PRO A 304 5.43 -2.49 6.01
C PRO A 304 5.93 -1.16 6.59
N PRO A 305 7.18 -1.12 7.06
CA PRO A 305 7.82 0.13 7.43
C PRO A 305 8.00 1.02 6.19
N VAL A 306 8.00 2.33 6.42
CA VAL A 306 8.23 3.35 5.39
C VAL A 306 9.66 3.85 5.54
N PHE A 307 10.46 3.70 4.50
CA PHE A 307 11.83 4.22 4.46
C PHE A 307 11.91 5.44 3.53
N VAL A 308 12.55 6.50 4.00
CA VAL A 308 12.83 7.71 3.20
C VAL A 308 14.18 7.61 2.48
N ASP A 309 15.10 6.86 3.06
CA ASP A 309 16.39 6.44 2.50
C ASP A 309 16.83 5.11 3.11
N ALA A 310 18.00 4.58 2.75
CA ALA A 310 18.48 3.30 3.27
C ALA A 310 18.81 3.30 4.78
N GLY A 311 18.99 4.47 5.39
CA GLY A 311 19.27 4.63 6.82
C GLY A 311 18.03 4.93 7.65
N THR A 312 17.12 5.75 7.10
CA THR A 312 16.04 6.39 7.86
C THR A 312 14.69 5.77 7.53
N GLY A 313 14.04 5.24 8.53
CA GLY A 313 12.74 4.59 8.35
C GLY A 313 11.84 4.66 9.59
N TRP A 314 10.55 4.46 9.34
CA TRP A 314 9.49 4.51 10.33
C TRP A 314 8.61 3.26 10.28
N THR A 315 8.15 2.84 11.43
CA THR A 315 7.13 1.79 11.55
C THR A 315 6.18 2.11 12.70
N CYS A 316 4.98 1.55 12.68
CA CYS A 316 4.03 1.70 13.77
C CYS A 316 3.14 0.47 13.95
N ASP A 317 2.64 0.33 15.16
CA ASP A 317 1.41 -0.39 15.49
C ASP A 317 0.35 0.60 16.02
N PRO A 318 -0.85 0.16 16.37
CA PRO A 318 -1.87 1.07 16.91
C PRO A 318 -1.43 1.83 18.18
N SER A 319 -0.53 1.30 18.97
CA SER A 319 -0.13 1.86 20.29
C SER A 319 1.12 2.73 20.25
N ALA A 320 2.02 2.47 19.30
CA ALA A 320 3.33 3.11 19.26
C ALA A 320 3.88 3.25 17.81
N ALA A 321 4.82 4.15 17.64
CA ALA A 321 5.62 4.27 16.44
C ALA A 321 7.12 4.26 16.79
N TRP A 322 7.95 3.86 15.84
CA TRP A 322 9.39 3.76 15.99
C TRP A 322 10.10 4.39 14.80
N LEU A 323 11.24 4.98 15.09
CA LEU A 323 12.17 5.54 14.11
C LEU A 323 13.48 4.76 14.13
N THR A 324 14.01 4.43 12.97
CA THR A 324 15.40 4.03 12.75
C THR A 324 16.14 5.09 11.97
N VAL A 325 17.45 5.23 12.23
CA VAL A 325 18.37 6.08 11.45
C VAL A 325 19.61 5.29 11.02
N ASP A 326 19.57 3.98 11.15
CA ASP A 326 20.68 3.05 10.86
C ASP A 326 20.24 1.84 10.01
N GLY A 327 19.18 2.03 9.20
CA GLY A 327 18.68 1.00 8.29
C GLY A 327 18.03 -0.17 9.02
N GLY A 328 17.37 0.09 10.14
CA GLY A 328 16.66 -0.92 10.92
C GLY A 328 17.55 -1.79 11.79
N ARG A 329 18.80 -1.40 12.06
CA ARG A 329 19.66 -2.07 13.05
C ARG A 329 19.17 -1.80 14.46
N THR A 330 18.78 -0.54 14.71
CA THR A 330 18.14 -0.14 15.97
C THR A 330 16.87 0.66 15.71
N TRP A 331 15.91 0.54 16.62
CA TRP A 331 14.65 1.25 16.57
C TRP A 331 14.40 2.01 17.85
N ARG A 332 14.19 3.29 17.75
CA ARG A 332 13.87 4.17 18.88
C ARG A 332 12.35 4.38 18.94
N PRO A 333 11.70 4.09 20.07
CA PRO A 333 10.28 4.41 20.25
C PRO A 333 10.08 5.93 20.23
N THR A 334 8.91 6.35 19.76
CA THR A 334 8.48 7.74 19.76
C THR A 334 7.48 8.00 20.88
N ALA A 335 7.07 9.26 21.07
CA ALA A 335 5.96 9.58 21.95
C ALA A 335 4.66 8.94 21.42
N SER A 336 3.78 8.57 22.32
CA SER A 336 2.42 8.13 21.99
C SER A 336 1.59 9.30 21.48
N LEU A 337 0.56 9.01 20.69
CA LEU A 337 -0.44 10.00 20.32
C LEU A 337 -1.26 10.42 21.56
N PRO A 338 -1.64 11.71 21.66
CA PRO A 338 -2.42 12.18 22.80
C PRO A 338 -3.83 11.58 22.84
N ASP A 339 -4.50 11.69 23.96
CA ASP A 339 -5.94 11.44 24.16
C ASP A 339 -6.43 10.03 23.73
N GLY A 340 -5.56 9.03 23.71
CA GLY A 340 -5.91 7.66 23.35
C GLY A 340 -6.14 7.45 21.85
N TRP A 341 -5.60 8.33 21.00
CA TRP A 341 -5.51 8.09 19.57
C TRP A 341 -4.53 6.96 19.28
N GLN A 342 -4.85 6.17 18.27
CA GLN A 342 -4.04 5.05 17.79
C GLN A 342 -3.51 5.31 16.39
N PHE A 343 -2.26 4.93 16.12
CA PHE A 343 -1.68 5.04 14.79
C PHE A 343 -2.41 4.13 13.80
N SER A 344 -2.68 4.65 12.61
CA SER A 344 -3.31 3.89 11.54
C SER A 344 -2.44 3.78 10.29
N ALA A 345 -1.82 4.86 9.84
CA ALA A 345 -0.87 4.85 8.73
C ALA A 345 0.20 5.91 8.96
N ILE A 346 1.38 5.68 8.39
CA ILE A 346 2.51 6.60 8.41
C ILE A 346 2.85 6.99 6.98
N ASP A 347 3.16 8.27 6.78
CA ASP A 347 3.85 8.79 5.61
C ASP A 347 4.98 9.71 6.05
N ALA A 348 6.22 9.41 5.65
CA ALA A 348 7.43 10.05 6.12
C ALA A 348 8.09 10.85 5.01
N VAL A 349 8.39 12.11 5.31
CA VAL A 349 9.17 13.01 4.44
C VAL A 349 10.66 12.95 4.81
N SER A 350 10.95 12.78 6.09
CA SER A 350 12.32 12.67 6.61
C SER A 350 12.32 11.97 7.98
N GLY A 351 13.49 11.79 8.58
CA GLY A 351 13.61 11.31 9.95
C GLY A 351 13.02 12.25 11.01
N GLY A 352 12.87 13.54 10.71
CA GLY A 352 12.25 14.51 11.60
C GLY A 352 10.78 14.79 11.28
N GLU A 353 10.40 14.70 10.01
CA GLU A 353 9.11 15.14 9.49
C GLU A 353 8.24 13.97 9.05
N VAL A 354 7.16 13.72 9.77
CA VAL A 354 6.28 12.59 9.53
C VAL A 354 4.82 12.96 9.77
N TRP A 355 3.97 12.38 8.95
CA TRP A 355 2.52 12.49 9.03
C TRP A 355 1.90 11.13 9.33
N VAL A 356 0.87 11.13 10.15
CA VAL A 356 0.13 9.90 10.45
C VAL A 356 -1.36 10.15 10.39
N SER A 357 -2.08 9.17 9.86
CA SER A 357 -3.50 9.06 10.14
C SER A 357 -3.69 8.28 11.44
N ALA A 358 -4.67 8.67 12.22
CA ALA A 358 -4.95 8.09 13.51
C ALA A 358 -6.43 7.82 13.70
N VAL A 359 -6.73 6.79 14.47
CA VAL A 359 -8.08 6.34 14.78
C VAL A 359 -8.30 6.34 16.27
N GLN A 360 -9.50 6.71 16.71
CA GLN A 360 -9.93 6.63 18.09
C GLN A 360 -11.29 5.95 18.15
N ALA A 361 -11.36 4.82 18.87
CA ALA A 361 -12.65 4.20 19.20
C ALA A 361 -13.40 5.05 20.22
N ALA A 362 -14.71 5.16 20.07
CA ALA A 362 -15.51 5.87 21.06
C ALA A 362 -15.44 5.17 22.42
N ARG A 363 -15.43 5.96 23.47
CA ARG A 363 -15.40 5.46 24.87
C ARG A 363 -16.70 4.78 25.31
N THR A 364 -17.77 4.81 24.54
CA THR A 364 -19.12 4.32 24.89
C THR A 364 -19.44 3.01 24.18
N GLY A 365 -18.75 1.92 24.58
CA GLY A 365 -19.05 0.55 24.12
C GLY A 365 -18.47 0.19 22.75
N PRO A 366 -18.52 -1.10 22.37
CA PRO A 366 -17.90 -1.61 21.13
C PRO A 366 -18.54 -1.08 19.83
N LEU A 367 -19.60 -0.30 19.93
CA LEU A 367 -20.43 0.19 18.82
C LEU A 367 -20.42 1.74 18.73
N GLY A 368 -19.52 2.41 19.43
CA GLY A 368 -19.41 3.87 19.32
C GLY A 368 -18.79 4.34 18.02
N PRO A 369 -19.04 5.58 17.58
CA PRO A 369 -18.50 6.12 16.34
C PRO A 369 -16.97 6.14 16.38
N VAL A 370 -16.34 5.60 15.36
CA VAL A 370 -14.89 5.68 15.15
C VAL A 370 -14.54 7.09 14.67
N ARG A 371 -13.57 7.74 15.30
CA ARG A 371 -13.10 9.07 14.92
C ARG A 371 -11.74 8.97 14.24
N TRP A 372 -11.52 9.81 13.23
CA TRP A 372 -10.26 9.90 12.51
C TRP A 372 -9.61 11.26 12.70
N ALA A 373 -8.30 11.30 12.67
CA ALA A 373 -7.52 12.52 12.73
C ALA A 373 -6.20 12.36 11.96
N LEU A 374 -5.59 13.51 11.63
CA LEU A 374 -4.23 13.59 11.16
C LEU A 374 -3.35 14.16 12.27
N PHE A 375 -2.15 13.60 12.42
CA PHE A 375 -1.11 14.12 13.30
C PHE A 375 0.19 14.30 12.51
N ARG A 376 1.01 15.20 12.99
CA ARG A 376 2.31 15.52 12.44
C ARG A 376 3.35 15.58 13.53
N THR A 377 4.56 15.15 13.25
CA THR A 377 5.77 15.46 14.03
C THR A 377 6.78 16.21 13.16
N THR A 378 7.57 17.11 13.76
CA THR A 378 8.68 17.81 13.12
C THR A 378 9.99 17.60 13.88
N ASP A 379 9.97 16.73 14.89
CA ASP A 379 11.06 16.48 15.83
C ASP A 379 11.37 14.99 16.01
N GLY A 380 11.08 14.19 14.99
CA GLY A 380 11.36 12.76 15.00
C GLY A 380 10.50 11.98 15.99
N GLY A 381 9.24 12.38 16.17
CA GLY A 381 8.27 11.70 17.01
C GLY A 381 8.42 12.00 18.51
N THR A 382 9.16 13.02 18.89
CA THR A 382 9.24 13.48 20.29
C THR A 382 7.93 14.13 20.71
N ARG A 383 7.27 14.82 19.76
CA ARG A 383 5.93 15.40 19.96
C ARG A 383 5.08 15.19 18.71
N TRP A 384 3.79 14.92 18.93
CA TRP A 384 2.78 14.82 17.89
C TRP A 384 1.78 15.96 18.01
N THR A 385 1.58 16.70 16.93
CA THR A 385 0.62 17.81 16.85
C THR A 385 -0.55 17.40 15.96
N ARG A 386 -1.76 17.57 16.43
CA ARG A 386 -2.96 17.30 15.64
C ARG A 386 -3.11 18.34 14.54
N VAL A 387 -3.42 17.89 13.33
CA VAL A 387 -3.68 18.72 12.17
C VAL A 387 -5.16 18.68 11.85
N ALA A 388 -5.71 19.80 11.37
CA ALA A 388 -7.10 19.84 10.95
C ALA A 388 -7.34 18.91 9.76
N MET A 389 -8.34 18.05 9.85
CA MET A 389 -8.80 17.24 8.72
C MET A 389 -9.48 18.14 7.68
N PRO A 390 -9.34 17.88 6.37
CA PRO A 390 -10.16 18.53 5.37
C PRO A 390 -11.63 18.17 5.55
N SER A 391 -12.52 19.13 5.28
CA SER A 391 -13.96 18.94 5.36
C SER A 391 -14.51 18.43 4.03
N LEU A 392 -15.44 17.48 4.10
CA LEU A 392 -16.21 17.02 2.93
C LEU A 392 -17.38 17.95 2.58
N ALA A 393 -17.72 18.86 3.51
CA ALA A 393 -18.78 19.86 3.34
C ALA A 393 -18.36 21.02 2.44
#